data_e714b6b3eecbc4b9bc67955c5e0b68ff
#
_entry.id   e714b6b3eecbc4b9bc67955c5e0b68ff
#
_cell.length_a   1.000
_cell.length_b   1.000
_cell.length_c   1.000
_cell.angle_alpha   90.00
_cell.angle_beta   90.00
_cell.angle_gamma   90.00
#
_symmetry.space_group_name_H-M   'P 1'
#
loop_
_entity.id
_entity.type
_entity.pdbx_description
1 polymer ?
#
loop_
_entity_poly.entity_id
_entity_poly.type
_entity_poly.pdbx_seq_one_letter_code
_entity_poly.pdbx_strand_id
1 'polypeptide(L)'
;MKRFAIVGGGIAGLAAAYELELARKRGADIDWQLYEASNRLGGIVETTLTEGFVLEGGPDGWVTEKPWARELAVELGLEKDLIASNDATRKTWIYIDGQLQPIPDRMRMMVPEDLTTLEGSPLFSQEARKAYATELTRADELRANSPDTDESVASFVNRHFGEEVLTKIAAPLLSGVFGGDVHKLSVRAVMPNFVTMEREHGSLIAALQAKAKTRGNRPQQPIFTSLRNGLGSLVDALVARLPADRLHLNRSALSLKREGKLWCLRYSTPNAKGNPGKGKRHFNHILLATPIDTTRTLLQPLDPTAANLIPKDASSAVLAAFAWPSETAATFTIPPGFGFLVPATNKSCHPERSEGSASPSEQQDSPTSLLAATFVDQKFPNRAPANARILRAFFGGPSADALSPQSDQEIVTAALEQLRKILGPIPTPEAHRTTVRRWPRSLPQYEVGHIERIAELDRHIANLGNLTLLGNGYRGVGLPDLIRDARAAARTLSPGA
;
A
#
# COMPACT_ATOMS: atom_id res chain seq x y z
N MET A 1 -25.33 26.60 -11.12
CA MET A 1 -24.42 26.00 -10.13
C MET A 1 -24.48 24.49 -10.19
N LYS A 2 -23.37 23.84 -10.55
CA LYS A 2 -23.22 22.38 -10.62
C LYS A 2 -22.84 21.83 -9.25
N ARG A 3 -23.60 20.85 -8.73
CA ARG A 3 -23.40 20.29 -7.38
C ARG A 3 -22.71 18.92 -7.45
N PHE A 4 -21.64 18.75 -6.65
CA PHE A 4 -20.85 17.52 -6.55
C PHE A 4 -21.02 16.89 -5.17
N ALA A 5 -21.14 15.56 -5.11
CA ALA A 5 -20.92 14.83 -3.87
C ALA A 5 -19.64 14.01 -3.99
N ILE A 6 -18.82 14.07 -2.95
CA ILE A 6 -17.66 13.20 -2.75
C ILE A 6 -18.03 12.25 -1.62
N VAL A 7 -17.97 10.96 -1.88
CA VAL A 7 -18.29 9.91 -0.92
C VAL A 7 -17.01 9.19 -0.54
N GLY A 8 -16.58 9.35 0.72
CA GLY A 8 -15.32 8.87 1.26
C GLY A 8 -14.33 10.01 1.52
N GLY A 9 -13.91 10.14 2.78
CA GLY A 9 -13.00 11.18 3.28
C GLY A 9 -11.54 10.74 3.40
N GLY A 10 -11.15 9.67 2.69
CA GLY A 10 -9.74 9.28 2.56
C GLY A 10 -8.96 10.26 1.67
N ILE A 11 -7.66 10.01 1.48
CA ILE A 11 -6.76 10.92 0.75
C ILE A 11 -7.26 11.23 -0.69
N ALA A 12 -7.86 10.26 -1.38
CA ALA A 12 -8.42 10.48 -2.72
C ALA A 12 -9.62 11.44 -2.69
N GLY A 13 -10.55 11.25 -1.75
CA GLY A 13 -11.70 12.14 -1.60
C GLY A 13 -11.30 13.55 -1.18
N LEU A 14 -10.33 13.69 -0.26
CA LEU A 14 -9.79 14.97 0.17
C LEU A 14 -9.05 15.71 -0.94
N ALA A 15 -8.24 14.99 -1.74
CA ALA A 15 -7.54 15.59 -2.89
C ALA A 15 -8.53 16.06 -3.97
N ALA A 16 -9.61 15.30 -4.22
CA ALA A 16 -10.67 15.74 -5.13
C ALA A 16 -11.43 16.96 -4.57
N ALA A 17 -11.76 16.96 -3.27
CA ALA A 17 -12.41 18.10 -2.62
C ALA A 17 -11.56 19.37 -2.70
N TYR A 18 -10.25 19.22 -2.51
CA TYR A 18 -9.31 20.33 -2.60
C TYR A 18 -9.29 20.96 -4.01
N GLU A 19 -9.23 20.16 -5.06
CA GLU A 19 -9.28 20.67 -6.43
C GLU A 19 -10.62 21.36 -6.76
N LEU A 20 -11.74 20.78 -6.33
CA LEU A 20 -13.05 21.41 -6.51
C LEU A 20 -13.14 22.73 -5.74
N GLU A 21 -12.57 22.81 -4.53
CA GLU A 21 -12.51 24.06 -3.75
C GLU A 21 -11.63 25.10 -4.43
N LEU A 22 -10.50 24.71 -4.98
CA LEU A 22 -9.65 25.61 -5.78
C LEU A 22 -10.40 26.15 -7.00
N ALA A 23 -11.11 25.29 -7.72
CA ALA A 23 -11.93 25.70 -8.87
C ALA A 23 -13.03 26.70 -8.45
N ARG A 24 -13.74 26.41 -7.34
CA ARG A 24 -14.76 27.30 -6.78
C ARG A 24 -14.19 28.67 -6.41
N LYS A 25 -13.03 28.71 -5.75
CA LYS A 25 -12.33 29.96 -5.37
C LYS A 25 -11.88 30.78 -6.58
N ARG A 26 -11.62 30.12 -7.72
CA ARG A 26 -11.30 30.78 -9.00
C ARG A 26 -12.53 31.23 -9.79
N GLY A 27 -13.74 31.03 -9.25
CA GLY A 27 -14.98 31.52 -9.82
C GLY A 27 -15.80 30.48 -10.60
N ALA A 28 -15.44 29.19 -10.56
CA ALA A 28 -16.28 28.16 -11.16
C ALA A 28 -17.66 28.11 -10.48
N ASP A 29 -18.74 28.04 -11.25
CA ASP A 29 -20.13 27.95 -10.74
C ASP A 29 -20.45 26.53 -10.26
N ILE A 30 -19.77 26.13 -9.19
CA ILE A 30 -19.85 24.80 -8.57
C ILE A 30 -20.09 24.88 -7.05
N ASP A 31 -20.73 23.83 -6.55
CA ASP A 31 -20.86 23.52 -5.14
C ASP A 31 -20.48 22.06 -4.90
N TRP A 32 -19.87 21.74 -3.76
CA TRP A 32 -19.47 20.38 -3.43
C TRP A 32 -19.72 20.07 -1.95
N GLN A 33 -19.90 18.77 -1.64
CA GLN A 33 -20.07 18.27 -0.28
C GLN A 33 -19.34 16.93 -0.18
N LEU A 34 -18.63 16.71 0.93
CA LEU A 34 -17.94 15.45 1.22
C LEU A 34 -18.65 14.71 2.36
N TYR A 35 -18.89 13.42 2.16
CA TYR A 35 -19.54 12.52 3.11
C TYR A 35 -18.56 11.42 3.53
N GLU A 36 -18.26 11.34 4.82
CA GLU A 36 -17.39 10.33 5.42
C GLU A 36 -18.17 9.50 6.45
N ALA A 37 -18.02 8.18 6.36
CA ALA A 37 -18.74 7.25 7.22
C ALA A 37 -18.24 7.27 8.67
N SER A 38 -16.95 7.50 8.87
CA SER A 38 -16.31 7.53 10.18
C SER A 38 -16.38 8.92 10.84
N ASN A 39 -15.87 9.01 12.05
CA ASN A 39 -15.75 10.27 12.81
C ASN A 39 -14.49 11.07 12.49
N ARG A 40 -13.65 10.61 11.53
CA ARG A 40 -12.41 11.28 11.13
C ARG A 40 -12.20 11.24 9.61
N LEU A 41 -11.39 12.16 9.12
CA LEU A 41 -10.89 12.20 7.74
C LEU A 41 -9.52 11.53 7.64
N GLY A 42 -9.06 11.23 6.42
CA GLY A 42 -7.76 10.65 6.13
C GLY A 42 -7.79 9.17 5.73
N GLY A 43 -8.85 8.43 6.04
CA GLY A 43 -8.94 7.00 5.72
C GLY A 43 -7.81 6.20 6.40
N ILE A 44 -7.01 5.47 5.62
CA ILE A 44 -5.87 4.69 6.14
C ILE A 44 -4.66 5.55 6.54
N VAL A 45 -4.64 6.83 6.16
CA VAL A 45 -3.60 7.76 6.61
C VAL A 45 -3.98 8.24 8.01
N GLU A 46 -3.21 7.81 8.98
CA GLU A 46 -3.42 8.13 10.38
C GLU A 46 -2.08 8.15 11.11
N THR A 47 -1.79 9.25 11.79
CA THR A 47 -0.58 9.44 12.60
C THR A 47 -0.95 9.71 14.04
N THR A 48 -0.32 9.02 14.97
CA THR A 48 -0.40 9.28 16.41
C THR A 48 0.91 9.93 16.85
N LEU A 49 0.80 11.11 17.47
CA LEU A 49 1.93 11.79 18.08
C LEU A 49 1.89 11.59 19.60
N THR A 50 2.96 11.07 20.17
CA THR A 50 3.08 10.87 21.61
C THR A 50 4.54 11.04 22.05
N GLU A 51 4.80 11.93 23.02
CA GLU A 51 6.12 12.12 23.65
C GLU A 51 7.29 12.23 22.66
N GLY A 52 7.08 12.92 21.52
CA GLY A 52 8.08 13.08 20.46
C GLY A 52 8.20 11.89 19.49
N PHE A 53 7.40 10.85 19.67
CA PHE A 53 7.27 9.75 18.71
C PHE A 53 6.20 10.03 17.68
N VAL A 54 6.47 9.61 16.44
CA VAL A 54 5.55 9.69 15.31
C VAL A 54 5.17 8.27 14.88
N LEU A 55 4.00 7.81 15.30
CA LEU A 55 3.50 6.47 15.05
C LEU A 55 2.49 6.47 13.91
N GLU A 56 2.88 5.90 12.77
CA GLU A 56 1.99 5.78 11.61
C GLU A 56 1.10 4.53 11.71
N GLY A 57 -0.19 4.75 11.63
CA GLY A 57 -1.19 3.68 11.64
C GLY A 57 -1.49 3.09 10.27
N GLY A 58 -0.95 3.68 9.20
CA GLY A 58 -1.10 3.25 7.81
C GLY A 58 0.24 3.31 7.06
N PRO A 59 0.31 3.92 5.88
CA PRO A 59 1.57 4.17 5.19
C PRO A 59 2.46 5.11 6.02
N ASP A 60 3.78 4.93 5.93
CA ASP A 60 4.77 5.78 6.61
C ASP A 60 5.52 6.74 5.66
N GLY A 61 5.26 6.64 4.38
CA GLY A 61 5.87 7.45 3.33
C GLY A 61 5.37 7.02 1.96
N TRP A 62 5.96 7.61 0.93
CA TRP A 62 5.67 7.28 -0.46
C TRP A 62 6.96 7.15 -1.28
N VAL A 63 6.87 6.46 -2.43
CA VAL A 63 7.99 6.32 -3.36
C VAL A 63 8.30 7.66 -4.01
N THR A 64 9.53 8.14 -3.86
CA THR A 64 9.97 9.47 -4.32
C THR A 64 9.89 9.64 -5.85
N GLU A 65 10.05 8.56 -6.62
CA GLU A 65 9.92 8.58 -8.10
C GLU A 65 8.55 9.09 -8.58
N LYS A 66 7.51 9.02 -7.74
CA LYS A 66 6.15 9.49 -8.05
C LYS A 66 5.93 10.89 -7.47
N PRO A 67 5.89 11.97 -8.26
CA PRO A 67 6.00 13.33 -7.76
C PRO A 67 4.73 13.86 -7.09
N TRP A 68 3.56 13.29 -7.36
CA TRP A 68 2.25 13.89 -7.06
C TRP A 68 1.97 14.13 -5.58
N ALA A 69 2.48 13.29 -4.69
CA ALA A 69 2.32 13.51 -3.25
C ALA A 69 3.25 14.63 -2.76
N ARG A 70 4.47 14.70 -3.29
CA ARG A 70 5.41 15.79 -3.01
C ARG A 70 4.87 17.14 -3.52
N GLU A 71 4.39 17.18 -4.75
CA GLU A 71 3.79 18.38 -5.36
C GLU A 71 2.64 18.91 -4.50
N LEU A 72 1.73 18.02 -4.07
CA LEU A 72 0.63 18.41 -3.20
C LEU A 72 1.13 18.92 -1.84
N ALA A 73 2.11 18.24 -1.23
CA ALA A 73 2.69 18.68 0.05
C ALA A 73 3.32 20.08 -0.06
N VAL A 74 4.07 20.36 -1.14
CA VAL A 74 4.64 21.69 -1.42
C VAL A 74 3.54 22.75 -1.60
N GLU A 75 2.50 22.45 -2.37
CA GLU A 75 1.35 23.33 -2.61
C GLU A 75 0.60 23.68 -1.31
N LEU A 76 0.55 22.73 -0.38
CA LEU A 76 -0.06 22.92 0.95
C LEU A 76 0.86 23.64 1.94
N GLY A 77 2.12 23.94 1.58
CA GLY A 77 3.10 24.64 2.42
C GLY A 77 3.91 23.72 3.33
N LEU A 78 3.94 22.41 3.06
CA LEU A 78 4.67 21.41 3.86
C LEU A 78 6.08 21.11 3.31
N GLU A 79 6.64 21.94 2.43
CA GLU A 79 7.96 21.69 1.82
C GLU A 79 9.08 21.51 2.86
N LYS A 80 9.06 22.32 3.93
CA LYS A 80 10.05 22.26 5.01
C LYS A 80 9.91 21.03 5.92
N ASP A 81 8.77 20.37 5.85
CA ASP A 81 8.48 19.15 6.61
C ASP A 81 8.77 17.87 5.83
N LEU A 82 9.13 17.98 4.55
CA LEU A 82 9.55 16.83 3.75
C LEU A 82 10.83 16.24 4.33
N ILE A 83 10.82 14.92 4.54
CA ILE A 83 12.00 14.15 4.97
C ILE A 83 12.24 13.00 4.01
N ALA A 84 13.51 12.73 3.78
CA ALA A 84 13.97 11.61 2.96
C ALA A 84 14.20 10.36 3.80
N SER A 85 14.08 9.17 3.20
CA SER A 85 14.57 7.95 3.81
C SER A 85 16.10 7.97 3.94
N ASN A 86 16.62 7.31 4.99
CA ASN A 86 18.05 7.19 5.25
C ASN A 86 18.66 6.06 4.41
N ASP A 87 18.80 6.31 3.11
CA ASP A 87 19.24 5.27 2.16
C ASP A 87 20.71 4.83 2.36
N ALA A 88 21.50 5.59 3.13
CA ALA A 88 22.87 5.22 3.49
C ALA A 88 22.93 3.95 4.34
N THR A 89 21.89 3.72 5.16
CA THR A 89 21.76 2.53 6.02
C THR A 89 20.70 1.56 5.51
N ARG A 90 20.22 1.74 4.29
CA ARG A 90 19.15 0.92 3.73
C ARG A 90 19.58 -0.53 3.60
N LYS A 91 19.03 -1.38 4.44
CA LYS A 91 19.02 -2.83 4.34
C LYS A 91 17.63 -3.36 4.57
N THR A 92 17.22 -4.32 3.78
CA THR A 92 16.01 -5.12 4.01
C THR A 92 16.47 -6.54 4.33
N TRP A 93 15.92 -7.10 5.36
CA TRP A 93 16.24 -8.45 5.80
C TRP A 93 15.11 -9.39 5.42
N ILE A 94 15.44 -10.65 5.20
CA ILE A 94 14.48 -11.75 5.05
C ILE A 94 14.72 -12.74 6.19
N TYR A 95 13.66 -13.09 6.89
CA TYR A 95 13.70 -14.13 7.93
C TYR A 95 13.50 -15.49 7.29
N ILE A 96 14.57 -16.26 7.18
CA ILE A 96 14.60 -17.58 6.57
C ILE A 96 15.47 -18.51 7.41
N ASP A 97 15.07 -19.77 7.58
CA ASP A 97 15.78 -20.80 8.34
C ASP A 97 16.19 -20.36 9.77
N GLY A 98 15.26 -19.61 10.43
CA GLY A 98 15.45 -19.12 11.79
C GLY A 98 16.40 -17.92 11.93
N GLN A 99 16.86 -17.32 10.82
CA GLN A 99 17.82 -16.22 10.81
C GLN A 99 17.40 -15.09 9.90
N LEU A 100 17.84 -13.86 10.23
CA LEU A 100 17.71 -12.70 9.37
C LEU A 100 18.86 -12.65 8.37
N GLN A 101 18.56 -12.78 7.10
CA GLN A 101 19.50 -12.70 5.99
C GLN A 101 19.31 -11.39 5.22
N PRO A 102 20.36 -10.59 5.00
CA PRO A 102 20.23 -9.33 4.28
C PRO A 102 19.99 -9.57 2.78
N ILE A 103 19.04 -8.85 2.19
CA ILE A 103 18.97 -8.75 0.73
C ILE A 103 20.25 -8.05 0.26
N PRO A 104 20.96 -8.57 -0.76
CA PRO A 104 22.16 -7.95 -1.30
C PRO A 104 21.94 -6.50 -1.71
N ASP A 105 22.99 -5.70 -1.63
CA ASP A 105 22.96 -4.31 -2.06
C ASP A 105 22.71 -4.21 -3.58
N ARG A 106 22.25 -3.04 -4.04
CA ARG A 106 22.00 -2.76 -5.46
C ARG A 106 20.98 -3.69 -6.13
N MET A 107 20.06 -4.26 -5.35
CA MET A 107 18.87 -4.90 -5.89
C MET A 107 17.72 -3.91 -6.02
N ARG A 108 17.03 -3.98 -7.16
CA ARG A 108 15.74 -3.32 -7.36
C ARG A 108 14.64 -4.39 -7.29
N MET A 109 13.97 -4.46 -6.15
CA MET A 109 13.13 -5.60 -5.78
C MET A 109 13.94 -6.91 -5.87
N MET A 110 13.55 -7.85 -6.74
CA MET A 110 14.24 -9.14 -6.95
C MET A 110 15.34 -9.10 -8.03
N VAL A 111 15.59 -7.96 -8.68
CA VAL A 111 16.54 -7.85 -9.79
C VAL A 111 17.83 -7.18 -9.34
N PRO A 112 18.99 -7.85 -9.43
CA PRO A 112 20.29 -7.23 -9.13
C PRO A 112 20.75 -6.32 -10.29
N GLU A 113 21.31 -5.18 -9.96
CA GLU A 113 22.04 -4.32 -10.90
C GLU A 113 23.44 -4.89 -11.20
N ASP A 114 24.00 -5.60 -10.21
CA ASP A 114 25.34 -6.15 -10.24
C ASP A 114 25.33 -7.58 -9.69
N LEU A 115 25.67 -8.55 -10.54
CA LEU A 115 25.67 -9.97 -10.18
C LEU A 115 26.69 -10.33 -9.11
N THR A 116 27.79 -9.57 -8.99
CA THR A 116 28.82 -9.82 -7.96
C THR A 116 28.28 -9.65 -6.56
N THR A 117 27.23 -8.85 -6.38
CA THR A 117 26.57 -8.67 -5.06
C THR A 117 25.86 -9.91 -4.55
N LEU A 118 25.60 -10.89 -5.42
CA LEU A 118 24.99 -12.18 -5.08
C LEU A 118 26.02 -13.20 -4.55
N GLU A 119 27.29 -12.97 -4.81
CA GLU A 119 28.36 -13.84 -4.37
C GLU A 119 28.44 -13.87 -2.85
N GLY A 120 28.52 -15.08 -2.27
CA GLY A 120 28.55 -15.26 -0.82
C GLY A 120 27.25 -14.98 -0.07
N SER A 121 26.19 -14.49 -0.74
CA SER A 121 24.89 -14.31 -0.08
C SER A 121 24.23 -15.66 0.24
N PRO A 122 23.85 -15.92 1.50
CA PRO A 122 23.20 -17.17 1.88
C PRO A 122 21.74 -17.28 1.38
N LEU A 123 21.17 -16.18 0.87
CA LEU A 123 19.82 -16.18 0.33
C LEU A 123 19.68 -16.99 -0.97
N PHE A 124 20.77 -17.13 -1.74
CA PHE A 124 20.72 -17.71 -3.07
C PHE A 124 21.55 -18.99 -3.14
N SER A 125 20.95 -20.07 -3.61
CA SER A 125 21.65 -21.28 -4.02
C SER A 125 22.56 -21.02 -5.24
N GLN A 126 23.37 -22.00 -5.58
CA GLN A 126 24.16 -21.93 -6.80
C GLN A 126 23.26 -21.90 -8.04
N GLU A 127 22.14 -22.62 -8.01
CA GLU A 127 21.13 -22.66 -9.05
C GLU A 127 20.48 -21.28 -9.28
N ALA A 128 20.10 -20.58 -8.20
CA ALA A 128 19.54 -19.23 -8.30
C ALA A 128 20.55 -18.23 -8.87
N ARG A 129 21.83 -18.28 -8.44
CA ARG A 129 22.89 -17.43 -9.02
C ARG A 129 23.11 -17.72 -10.50
N LYS A 130 23.06 -19.01 -10.90
CA LYS A 130 23.13 -19.42 -12.31
C LYS A 130 21.92 -18.89 -13.08
N ALA A 131 20.72 -18.95 -12.51
CA ALA A 131 19.51 -18.41 -13.13
C ALA A 131 19.63 -16.92 -13.43
N TYR A 132 20.14 -16.11 -12.47
CA TYR A 132 20.43 -14.70 -12.70
C TYR A 132 21.46 -14.47 -13.82
N ALA A 133 22.56 -15.22 -13.83
CA ALA A 133 23.57 -15.11 -14.90
C ALA A 133 23.00 -15.52 -16.27
N THR A 134 22.18 -16.55 -16.30
CA THR A 134 21.53 -17.04 -17.52
C THR A 134 20.51 -16.04 -18.05
N GLU A 135 19.75 -15.35 -17.19
CA GLU A 135 18.78 -14.33 -17.59
C GLU A 135 19.43 -13.24 -18.46
N LEU A 136 20.62 -12.80 -18.09
CA LEU A 136 21.37 -11.81 -18.84
C LEU A 136 21.73 -12.28 -20.25
N THR A 137 22.03 -13.57 -20.44
CA THR A 137 22.40 -14.17 -21.74
C THR A 137 21.19 -14.55 -22.59
N ARG A 138 19.98 -14.64 -22.01
CA ARG A 138 18.73 -14.99 -22.67
C ARG A 138 17.91 -13.76 -23.12
N ALA A 139 18.51 -12.57 -23.15
CA ALA A 139 17.79 -11.33 -23.42
C ALA A 139 16.95 -11.36 -24.71
N ASP A 140 17.51 -11.86 -25.82
CA ASP A 140 16.78 -11.94 -27.10
C ASP A 140 15.65 -12.97 -27.06
N GLU A 141 15.85 -14.10 -26.40
CA GLU A 141 14.82 -15.13 -26.19
C GLU A 141 13.66 -14.58 -25.32
N LEU A 142 13.98 -13.95 -24.20
CA LEU A 142 12.99 -13.38 -23.28
C LEU A 142 12.16 -12.30 -23.98
N ARG A 143 12.80 -11.42 -24.76
CA ARG A 143 12.11 -10.40 -25.54
C ARG A 143 11.20 -10.99 -26.60
N ALA A 144 11.69 -11.99 -27.34
CA ALA A 144 10.92 -12.64 -28.40
C ALA A 144 9.70 -13.42 -27.86
N ASN A 145 9.80 -13.95 -26.65
CA ASN A 145 8.76 -14.73 -25.97
C ASN A 145 7.99 -13.91 -24.91
N SER A 146 8.15 -12.57 -24.88
CA SER A 146 7.36 -11.71 -23.98
C SER A 146 5.88 -11.82 -24.33
N PRO A 147 4.99 -12.20 -23.38
CA PRO A 147 3.58 -12.40 -23.69
C PRO A 147 2.88 -11.10 -24.11
N ASP A 148 2.06 -11.18 -25.14
CA ASP A 148 1.14 -10.09 -25.54
C ASP A 148 0.00 -9.92 -24.53
N THR A 149 -0.39 -11.01 -23.89
CA THR A 149 -1.44 -11.04 -22.85
C THR A 149 -0.84 -10.80 -21.47
N ASP A 150 -1.69 -10.48 -20.51
CA ASP A 150 -1.29 -10.35 -19.12
C ASP A 150 -0.95 -11.70 -18.50
N GLU A 151 0.02 -11.72 -17.59
CA GLU A 151 0.42 -12.89 -16.85
C GLU A 151 0.55 -12.59 -15.34
N SER A 152 0.63 -13.66 -14.53
CA SER A 152 0.87 -13.50 -13.11
C SER A 152 2.31 -13.10 -12.82
N VAL A 153 2.52 -12.43 -11.67
CA VAL A 153 3.87 -12.14 -11.17
C VAL A 153 4.69 -13.43 -11.03
N ALA A 154 4.08 -14.52 -10.56
CA ALA A 154 4.77 -15.81 -10.43
C ALA A 154 5.25 -16.33 -11.77
N SER A 155 4.41 -16.29 -12.81
CA SER A 155 4.80 -16.69 -14.17
C SER A 155 5.97 -15.84 -14.68
N PHE A 156 5.87 -14.52 -14.56
CA PHE A 156 6.90 -13.58 -14.98
C PHE A 156 8.24 -13.83 -14.28
N VAL A 157 8.22 -13.92 -12.93
CA VAL A 157 9.46 -14.13 -12.15
C VAL A 157 10.08 -15.50 -12.42
N ASN A 158 9.26 -16.55 -12.52
CA ASN A 158 9.74 -17.89 -12.83
C ASN A 158 10.40 -17.96 -14.21
N ARG A 159 9.86 -17.28 -15.20
CA ARG A 159 10.40 -17.23 -16.55
C ARG A 159 11.77 -16.53 -16.61
N HIS A 160 11.98 -15.51 -15.78
CA HIS A 160 13.24 -14.78 -15.67
C HIS A 160 14.25 -15.46 -14.74
N PHE A 161 13.84 -15.82 -13.51
CA PHE A 161 14.76 -16.13 -12.40
C PHE A 161 14.51 -17.47 -11.72
N GLY A 162 13.39 -18.13 -12.02
CA GLY A 162 13.03 -19.41 -11.40
C GLY A 162 12.35 -19.32 -10.04
N GLU A 163 11.91 -20.47 -9.53
CA GLU A 163 11.04 -20.63 -8.37
C GLU A 163 11.71 -20.16 -7.06
N GLU A 164 13.02 -20.38 -6.92
CA GLU A 164 13.71 -19.96 -5.68
C GLU A 164 13.67 -18.44 -5.48
N VAL A 165 13.87 -17.66 -6.55
CA VAL A 165 13.81 -16.20 -6.50
C VAL A 165 12.37 -15.73 -6.28
N LEU A 166 11.40 -16.42 -6.89
CA LEU A 166 10.00 -16.15 -6.66
C LEU A 166 9.65 -16.30 -5.17
N THR A 167 9.94 -17.43 -4.58
CA THR A 167 9.51 -17.79 -3.22
C THR A 167 10.28 -17.05 -2.13
N LYS A 168 11.60 -16.92 -2.28
CA LYS A 168 12.45 -16.31 -1.25
C LYS A 168 12.48 -14.79 -1.29
N ILE A 169 12.31 -14.18 -2.48
CA ILE A 169 12.51 -12.73 -2.65
C ILE A 169 11.25 -12.02 -3.17
N ALA A 170 10.73 -12.42 -4.36
CA ALA A 170 9.67 -11.68 -5.01
C ALA A 170 8.35 -11.74 -4.24
N ALA A 171 7.93 -12.92 -3.80
CA ALA A 171 6.69 -13.09 -3.07
C ALA A 171 6.69 -12.33 -1.73
N PRO A 172 7.70 -12.40 -0.85
CA PRO A 172 7.75 -11.61 0.37
C PRO A 172 7.73 -10.10 0.14
N LEU A 173 8.49 -9.61 -0.85
CA LEU A 173 8.52 -8.18 -1.19
C LEU A 173 7.16 -7.68 -1.67
N LEU A 174 6.49 -8.43 -2.54
CA LEU A 174 5.19 -8.04 -3.10
C LEU A 174 4.05 -8.22 -2.11
N SER A 175 4.10 -9.24 -1.26
CA SER A 175 3.15 -9.42 -0.16
C SER A 175 3.19 -8.24 0.82
N GLY A 176 4.37 -7.69 1.08
CA GLY A 176 4.54 -6.49 1.92
C GLY A 176 3.91 -5.23 1.33
N VAL A 177 3.79 -5.13 0.00
CA VAL A 177 3.26 -3.95 -0.70
C VAL A 177 1.80 -4.13 -1.10
N PHE A 178 1.44 -5.29 -1.66
CA PHE A 178 0.12 -5.55 -2.25
C PHE A 178 -0.73 -6.50 -1.40
N GLY A 179 -0.12 -7.21 -0.42
CA GLY A 179 -0.82 -8.16 0.44
C GLY A 179 -1.44 -9.35 -0.30
N GLY A 180 -1.00 -9.63 -1.54
CA GLY A 180 -1.66 -10.56 -2.46
C GLY A 180 -0.87 -11.80 -2.78
N ASP A 181 -1.57 -12.74 -3.42
CA ASP A 181 -1.00 -13.96 -3.98
C ASP A 181 -0.30 -13.67 -5.32
N VAL A 182 1.01 -13.84 -5.38
CA VAL A 182 1.82 -13.61 -6.59
C VAL A 182 1.41 -14.48 -7.77
N HIS A 183 0.73 -15.61 -7.54
CA HIS A 183 0.20 -16.49 -8.60
C HIS A 183 -1.06 -15.91 -9.26
N LYS A 184 -1.72 -14.94 -8.62
CA LYS A 184 -2.92 -14.27 -9.14
C LYS A 184 -2.66 -12.82 -9.57
N LEU A 185 -1.70 -12.14 -8.93
CA LEU A 185 -1.40 -10.73 -9.21
C LEU A 185 -0.89 -10.53 -10.64
N SER A 186 -1.48 -9.57 -11.35
CA SER A 186 -1.09 -9.13 -12.69
C SER A 186 0.27 -8.45 -12.66
N VAL A 187 1.24 -8.94 -13.40
CA VAL A 187 2.53 -8.27 -13.53
C VAL A 187 2.39 -6.89 -14.19
N ARG A 188 1.49 -6.76 -15.18
CA ARG A 188 1.23 -5.50 -15.88
C ARG A 188 0.65 -4.43 -14.97
N ALA A 189 -0.18 -4.83 -14.02
CA ALA A 189 -0.82 -3.91 -13.08
C ALA A 189 0.08 -3.52 -11.90
N VAL A 190 0.88 -4.46 -11.36
CA VAL A 190 1.69 -4.21 -10.14
C VAL A 190 3.16 -3.90 -10.43
N MET A 191 3.69 -4.34 -11.56
CA MET A 191 5.10 -4.16 -11.95
C MET A 191 5.27 -3.68 -13.40
N PRO A 192 4.52 -2.66 -13.88
CA PRO A 192 4.52 -2.25 -15.30
C PRO A 192 5.92 -1.89 -15.82
N ASN A 193 6.78 -1.33 -14.97
CA ASN A 193 8.15 -0.97 -15.35
C ASN A 193 8.99 -2.19 -15.73
N PHE A 194 8.79 -3.34 -15.08
CA PHE A 194 9.53 -4.56 -15.42
C PHE A 194 9.05 -5.16 -16.74
N VAL A 195 7.75 -5.09 -17.02
CA VAL A 195 7.21 -5.48 -18.33
C VAL A 195 7.77 -4.60 -19.45
N THR A 196 7.89 -3.30 -19.22
CA THR A 196 8.54 -2.38 -20.16
C THR A 196 10.01 -2.73 -20.36
N MET A 197 10.76 -2.99 -19.29
CA MET A 197 12.15 -3.40 -19.35
C MET A 197 12.34 -4.68 -20.15
N GLU A 198 11.49 -5.69 -19.95
CA GLU A 198 11.52 -6.93 -20.73
C GLU A 198 11.28 -6.67 -22.23
N ARG A 199 10.27 -5.90 -22.57
CA ARG A 199 9.97 -5.59 -23.99
C ARG A 199 11.07 -4.79 -24.68
N GLU A 200 11.72 -3.89 -23.98
CA GLU A 200 12.79 -3.05 -24.53
C GLU A 200 14.15 -3.78 -24.57
N HIS A 201 14.49 -4.50 -23.50
CA HIS A 201 15.82 -5.05 -23.29
C HIS A 201 15.86 -6.59 -23.27
N GLY A 202 14.73 -7.28 -23.12
CA GLY A 202 14.65 -8.71 -22.86
C GLY A 202 15.06 -9.04 -21.42
N SER A 203 16.31 -8.77 -21.06
CA SER A 203 16.84 -8.97 -19.71
C SER A 203 16.52 -7.77 -18.81
N LEU A 204 15.97 -8.03 -17.63
CA LEU A 204 15.73 -7.03 -16.59
C LEU A 204 17.05 -6.53 -15.98
N ILE A 205 18.04 -7.43 -15.87
CA ILE A 205 19.38 -7.08 -15.39
C ILE A 205 20.06 -6.14 -16.37
N ALA A 206 20.04 -6.45 -17.68
CA ALA A 206 20.58 -5.58 -18.72
C ALA A 206 19.92 -4.20 -18.71
N ALA A 207 18.60 -4.13 -18.54
CA ALA A 207 17.87 -2.88 -18.43
C ALA A 207 18.32 -2.02 -17.24
N LEU A 208 18.51 -2.63 -16.06
CA LEU A 208 19.01 -1.92 -14.89
C LEU A 208 20.45 -1.45 -15.06
N GLN A 209 21.31 -2.27 -15.66
CA GLN A 209 22.70 -1.88 -15.99
C GLN A 209 22.77 -0.70 -16.98
N ALA A 210 21.91 -0.71 -18.01
CA ALA A 210 21.81 0.39 -18.96
C ALA A 210 21.35 1.69 -18.25
N LYS A 211 20.34 1.58 -17.38
CA LYS A 211 19.86 2.70 -16.56
C LYS A 211 20.94 3.24 -15.61
N ALA A 212 21.73 2.36 -15.00
CA ALA A 212 22.84 2.73 -14.13
C ALA A 212 23.94 3.49 -14.90
N LYS A 213 24.30 3.02 -16.10
CA LYS A 213 25.26 3.72 -16.97
C LYS A 213 24.78 5.12 -17.35
N THR A 214 23.50 5.28 -17.70
CA THR A 214 22.92 6.59 -18.05
C THR A 214 22.86 7.53 -16.86
N ARG A 215 22.63 7.01 -15.65
CA ARG A 215 22.64 7.80 -14.41
C ARG A 215 24.03 8.38 -14.10
N GLY A 216 25.09 7.63 -14.40
CA GLY A 216 26.48 8.01 -14.07
C GLY A 216 26.65 8.30 -12.58
N ASN A 217 27.43 9.33 -12.25
CA ASN A 217 27.73 9.74 -10.87
C ASN A 217 26.67 10.67 -10.25
N ARG A 218 25.48 10.83 -10.84
CA ARG A 218 24.43 11.65 -10.24
C ARG A 218 23.99 11.06 -8.92
N PRO A 219 23.81 11.88 -7.86
CA PRO A 219 23.29 11.40 -6.59
C PRO A 219 21.96 10.66 -6.80
N GLN A 220 21.82 9.51 -6.19
CA GLN A 220 20.56 8.78 -6.21
C GLN A 220 19.53 9.53 -5.35
N GLN A 221 18.34 9.75 -5.89
CA GLN A 221 17.26 10.28 -5.08
C GLN A 221 16.89 9.25 -4.00
N PRO A 222 16.50 9.70 -2.80
CA PRO A 222 16.03 8.80 -1.76
C PRO A 222 14.85 8.00 -2.27
N ILE A 223 14.76 6.72 -1.89
CA ILE A 223 13.69 5.83 -2.37
C ILE A 223 12.34 6.26 -1.84
N PHE A 224 12.31 6.68 -0.57
CA PHE A 224 11.08 7.11 0.06
C PHE A 224 11.17 8.55 0.54
N THR A 225 10.04 9.22 0.45
CA THR A 225 9.79 10.54 1.04
C THR A 225 8.67 10.42 2.05
N SER A 226 8.74 11.20 3.11
CA SER A 226 7.69 11.30 4.12
C SER A 226 7.60 12.73 4.67
N LEU A 227 6.80 12.93 5.72
CA LEU A 227 6.66 14.21 6.42
C LEU A 227 7.14 14.07 7.86
N ARG A 228 7.86 15.09 8.36
CA ARG A 228 8.45 15.12 9.70
C ARG A 228 7.46 14.73 10.81
N ASN A 229 6.26 15.29 10.77
CA ASN A 229 5.20 15.07 11.77
C ASN A 229 4.21 13.97 11.36
N GLY A 230 4.62 13.08 10.44
CA GLY A 230 3.78 12.01 9.94
C GLY A 230 2.91 12.38 8.76
N LEU A 231 2.39 11.36 8.08
CA LEU A 231 1.53 11.55 6.91
C LEU A 231 0.17 12.16 7.28
N GLY A 232 -0.25 12.05 8.55
CA GLY A 232 -1.43 12.75 9.06
C GLY A 232 -1.37 14.26 8.83
N SER A 233 -0.16 14.86 8.87
CA SER A 233 0.00 16.29 8.60
C SER A 233 -0.39 16.72 7.18
N LEU A 234 -0.30 15.81 6.19
CA LEU A 234 -0.83 16.04 4.85
C LEU A 234 -2.37 16.10 4.84
N VAL A 235 -3.00 15.22 5.61
CA VAL A 235 -4.46 15.20 5.79
C VAL A 235 -4.91 16.48 6.49
N ASP A 236 -4.24 16.86 7.58
CA ASP A 236 -4.58 18.06 8.34
C ASP A 236 -4.44 19.33 7.50
N ALA A 237 -3.36 19.41 6.69
CA ALA A 237 -3.15 20.53 5.78
C ALA A 237 -4.21 20.61 4.67
N LEU A 238 -4.67 19.49 4.14
CA LEU A 238 -5.80 19.44 3.20
C LEU A 238 -7.09 19.91 3.87
N VAL A 239 -7.42 19.36 5.04
CA VAL A 239 -8.64 19.70 5.79
C VAL A 239 -8.67 21.18 6.15
N ALA A 240 -7.55 21.76 6.57
CA ALA A 240 -7.44 23.19 6.89
C ALA A 240 -7.72 24.13 5.70
N ARG A 241 -7.61 23.65 4.46
CA ARG A 241 -7.90 24.41 3.22
C ARG A 241 -9.36 24.28 2.77
N LEU A 242 -10.14 23.39 3.40
CA LEU A 242 -11.52 23.08 3.04
C LEU A 242 -12.50 23.73 4.02
N PRO A 243 -13.65 24.27 3.55
CA PRO A 243 -14.70 24.78 4.42
C PRO A 243 -15.31 23.65 5.26
N ALA A 244 -15.37 23.85 6.57
CA ALA A 244 -15.84 22.84 7.52
C ALA A 244 -17.31 22.44 7.32
N ASP A 245 -18.15 23.37 6.88
CA ASP A 245 -19.58 23.16 6.58
C ASP A 245 -19.83 22.24 5.39
N ARG A 246 -18.77 21.90 4.61
CA ARG A 246 -18.82 20.99 3.46
C ARG A 246 -18.33 19.59 3.80
N LEU A 247 -17.81 19.36 5.01
CA LEU A 247 -17.26 18.09 5.48
C LEU A 247 -18.24 17.42 6.44
N HIS A 248 -18.86 16.33 6.00
CA HIS A 248 -19.91 15.65 6.76
C HIS A 248 -19.41 14.31 7.28
N LEU A 249 -18.96 14.26 8.53
CA LEU A 249 -18.54 13.04 9.23
C LEU A 249 -19.75 12.26 9.76
N ASN A 250 -19.54 10.97 10.04
CA ASN A 250 -20.57 10.04 10.50
C ASN A 250 -21.78 9.99 9.53
N ARG A 251 -21.48 10.00 8.22
CA ARG A 251 -22.46 9.99 7.12
C ARG A 251 -22.15 8.89 6.13
N SER A 252 -22.51 7.66 6.44
CA SER A 252 -22.34 6.53 5.53
C SER A 252 -23.29 6.65 4.34
N ALA A 253 -22.79 6.48 3.12
CA ALA A 253 -23.62 6.37 1.93
C ALA A 253 -24.43 5.06 1.99
N LEU A 254 -25.75 5.16 1.84
CA LEU A 254 -26.66 4.03 1.92
C LEU A 254 -27.13 3.56 0.55
N SER A 255 -27.38 4.47 -0.38
CA SER A 255 -27.73 4.15 -1.75
C SER A 255 -27.56 5.33 -2.69
N LEU A 256 -27.38 5.02 -3.97
CA LEU A 256 -27.43 5.96 -5.08
C LEU A 256 -28.59 5.62 -5.99
N LYS A 257 -29.30 6.62 -6.47
CA LYS A 257 -30.37 6.47 -7.47
C LYS A 257 -30.30 7.60 -8.47
N ARG A 258 -30.65 7.30 -9.72
CA ARG A 258 -30.84 8.33 -10.73
C ARG A 258 -32.26 8.86 -10.62
N GLU A 259 -32.42 10.16 -10.44
CA GLU A 259 -33.71 10.86 -10.43
C GLU A 259 -33.66 11.97 -11.50
N GLY A 260 -34.14 11.66 -12.70
CA GLY A 260 -34.00 12.52 -13.89
C GLY A 260 -32.53 12.75 -14.26
N LYS A 261 -32.10 14.01 -14.32
CA LYS A 261 -30.72 14.40 -14.65
C LYS A 261 -29.80 14.42 -13.41
N LEU A 262 -30.33 14.18 -12.22
CA LEU A 262 -29.58 14.27 -10.96
C LEU A 262 -29.36 12.88 -10.34
N TRP A 263 -28.33 12.80 -9.54
CA TRP A 263 -28.07 11.70 -8.61
C TRP A 263 -28.70 12.02 -7.26
N CYS A 264 -29.48 11.11 -6.71
CA CYS A 264 -29.96 11.15 -5.33
C CYS A 264 -29.04 10.27 -4.47
N LEU A 265 -28.23 10.88 -3.62
CA LEU A 265 -27.46 10.22 -2.58
C LEU A 265 -28.32 10.13 -1.31
N ARG A 266 -28.53 8.90 -0.81
CA ARG A 266 -29.07 8.65 0.53
C ARG A 266 -27.93 8.29 1.48
N TYR A 267 -27.94 8.87 2.66
CA TYR A 267 -26.87 8.68 3.65
C TYR A 267 -27.45 8.58 5.07
N SER A 268 -26.69 7.95 5.98
CA SER A 268 -27.02 7.94 7.41
C SER A 268 -26.83 9.32 8.02
N THR A 269 -27.60 9.64 9.06
CA THR A 269 -27.41 10.85 9.87
C THR A 269 -27.23 10.45 11.33
N PRO A 270 -26.30 11.07 12.10
CA PRO A 270 -26.23 10.85 13.53
C PRO A 270 -27.56 11.18 14.19
N ASN A 271 -27.96 10.38 15.18
CA ASN A 271 -29.13 10.65 16.00
C ASN A 271 -28.74 10.59 17.48
N ALA A 272 -29.22 11.54 18.24
CA ALA A 272 -29.01 11.63 19.69
C ALA A 272 -29.55 10.42 20.49
N LYS A 273 -30.40 9.58 19.88
CA LYS A 273 -31.00 8.37 20.48
C LYS A 273 -30.39 7.05 20.02
N GLY A 274 -29.23 7.06 19.36
CA GLY A 274 -28.49 5.83 18.97
C GLY A 274 -28.95 5.15 17.67
N ASN A 275 -30.13 5.47 17.13
CA ASN A 275 -30.58 4.95 15.83
C ASN A 275 -30.25 5.97 14.72
N PRO A 276 -29.40 5.62 13.72
CA PRO A 276 -29.05 6.56 12.67
C PRO A 276 -30.30 6.96 11.86
N GLY A 277 -30.53 8.25 11.76
CA GLY A 277 -31.51 8.82 10.84
C GLY A 277 -31.05 8.66 9.39
N LYS A 278 -31.89 9.05 8.44
CA LYS A 278 -31.61 8.98 6.99
C LYS A 278 -31.77 10.37 6.39
N GLY A 279 -30.73 10.83 5.67
CA GLY A 279 -30.76 12.02 4.83
C GLY A 279 -30.79 11.66 3.37
N LYS A 280 -31.24 12.60 2.53
CA LYS A 280 -31.10 12.51 1.06
C LYS A 280 -30.75 13.89 0.49
N ARG A 281 -29.93 13.89 -0.58
CA ARG A 281 -29.57 15.13 -1.30
C ARG A 281 -29.30 14.81 -2.77
N HIS A 282 -29.55 15.80 -3.62
CA HIS A 282 -29.41 15.66 -5.07
C HIS A 282 -28.16 16.38 -5.58
N PHE A 283 -27.44 15.72 -6.49
CA PHE A 283 -26.19 16.20 -7.06
C PHE A 283 -26.17 16.02 -8.57
N ASN A 284 -25.42 16.87 -9.25
CA ASN A 284 -25.17 16.73 -10.68
C ASN A 284 -24.16 15.64 -10.96
N HIS A 285 -23.18 15.42 -10.05
CA HIS A 285 -22.12 14.45 -10.21
C HIS A 285 -21.75 13.82 -8.85
N ILE A 286 -21.41 12.54 -8.85
CA ILE A 286 -20.93 11.81 -7.69
C ILE A 286 -19.50 11.35 -7.93
N LEU A 287 -18.60 11.57 -6.97
CA LEU A 287 -17.28 10.97 -6.91
C LEU A 287 -17.28 9.93 -5.77
N LEU A 288 -17.11 8.66 -6.09
CA LEU A 288 -16.99 7.57 -5.14
C LEU A 288 -15.52 7.31 -4.82
N ALA A 289 -15.08 7.74 -3.65
CA ALA A 289 -13.75 7.51 -3.08
C ALA A 289 -13.82 6.53 -1.91
N THR A 290 -14.69 5.54 -2.03
CA THR A 290 -15.00 4.53 -1.00
C THR A 290 -14.20 3.26 -1.21
N PRO A 291 -14.04 2.41 -0.17
CA PRO A 291 -13.53 1.06 -0.34
C PRO A 291 -14.30 0.28 -1.42
N ILE A 292 -13.63 -0.66 -2.07
CA ILE A 292 -14.19 -1.41 -3.22
C ILE A 292 -15.52 -2.10 -2.88
N ASP A 293 -15.66 -2.68 -1.69
CA ASP A 293 -16.88 -3.36 -1.28
C ASP A 293 -18.07 -2.40 -1.14
N THR A 294 -17.82 -1.21 -0.58
CA THR A 294 -18.84 -0.16 -0.49
C THR A 294 -19.23 0.34 -1.89
N THR A 295 -18.25 0.57 -2.76
CA THR A 295 -18.51 0.97 -4.15
C THR A 295 -19.33 -0.09 -4.87
N ARG A 296 -18.97 -1.38 -4.74
CA ARG A 296 -19.70 -2.51 -5.32
C ARG A 296 -21.17 -2.53 -4.84
N THR A 297 -21.37 -2.38 -3.55
CA THR A 297 -22.73 -2.35 -2.95
C THR A 297 -23.56 -1.19 -3.49
N LEU A 298 -22.97 0.00 -3.66
CA LEU A 298 -23.66 1.16 -4.20
C LEU A 298 -23.99 1.03 -5.69
N LEU A 299 -23.13 0.35 -6.46
CA LEU A 299 -23.32 0.14 -7.91
C LEU A 299 -24.23 -1.04 -8.22
N GLN A 300 -24.31 -2.06 -7.38
CA GLN A 300 -25.07 -3.27 -7.63
C GLN A 300 -26.52 -3.04 -8.11
N PRO A 301 -27.30 -2.09 -7.53
CA PRO A 301 -28.66 -1.80 -8.01
C PRO A 301 -28.71 -0.94 -9.27
N LEU A 302 -27.60 -0.31 -9.69
CA LEU A 302 -27.50 0.62 -10.81
C LEU A 302 -27.05 -0.08 -12.09
N ASP A 303 -25.99 -0.85 -11.95
CA ASP A 303 -25.34 -1.64 -12.99
C ASP A 303 -24.66 -2.86 -12.34
N PRO A 304 -25.33 -4.03 -12.30
CA PRO A 304 -24.75 -5.25 -11.73
C PRO A 304 -23.45 -5.69 -12.44
N THR A 305 -23.30 -5.41 -13.74
CA THR A 305 -22.10 -5.73 -14.51
C THR A 305 -20.95 -4.86 -14.04
N ALA A 306 -21.14 -3.55 -13.94
CA ALA A 306 -20.13 -2.64 -13.37
C ALA A 306 -19.72 -3.06 -11.96
N ALA A 307 -20.68 -3.42 -11.12
CA ALA A 307 -20.42 -3.90 -9.76
C ALA A 307 -19.55 -5.18 -9.74
N ASN A 308 -19.79 -6.11 -10.68
CA ASN A 308 -19.00 -7.34 -10.80
C ASN A 308 -17.59 -7.13 -11.37
N LEU A 309 -17.34 -6.04 -12.08
CA LEU A 309 -16.03 -5.67 -12.61
C LEU A 309 -15.10 -5.06 -11.54
N ILE A 310 -15.65 -4.58 -10.41
CA ILE A 310 -14.83 -4.12 -9.29
C ILE A 310 -14.07 -5.31 -8.69
N PRO A 311 -12.76 -5.18 -8.37
CA PRO A 311 -11.99 -6.26 -7.75
C PRO A 311 -12.73 -6.88 -6.57
N LYS A 312 -12.90 -8.21 -6.59
CA LYS A 312 -13.63 -8.94 -5.55
C LYS A 312 -12.74 -9.27 -4.36
N ASP A 313 -11.50 -9.61 -4.64
CA ASP A 313 -10.53 -9.99 -3.63
C ASP A 313 -9.77 -8.76 -3.10
N ALA A 314 -9.64 -8.72 -1.80
CA ALA A 314 -8.86 -7.71 -1.10
C ALA A 314 -8.28 -8.29 0.17
N SER A 315 -7.01 -8.01 0.44
CA SER A 315 -6.36 -8.43 1.67
C SER A 315 -6.63 -7.46 2.81
N SER A 316 -6.79 -8.02 4.00
CA SER A 316 -6.79 -7.26 5.24
C SER A 316 -5.36 -7.03 5.74
N ALA A 317 -5.19 -6.00 6.54
CA ALA A 317 -3.95 -5.76 7.28
C ALA A 317 -4.24 -5.41 8.73
N VAL A 318 -3.43 -5.94 9.64
CA VAL A 318 -3.36 -5.52 11.04
C VAL A 318 -1.94 -5.01 11.29
N LEU A 319 -1.85 -3.85 11.91
CA LEU A 319 -0.59 -3.19 12.22
C LEU A 319 -0.53 -2.89 13.71
N ALA A 320 0.59 -3.23 14.34
CA ALA A 320 0.94 -2.79 15.67
C ALA A 320 2.24 -1.98 15.61
N ALA A 321 2.20 -0.75 16.13
CA ALA A 321 3.39 0.10 16.23
C ALA A 321 3.77 0.28 17.70
N PHE A 322 5.08 0.22 17.96
CA PHE A 322 5.67 0.24 19.28
C PHE A 322 6.78 1.28 19.36
N ALA A 323 6.84 2.01 20.45
CA ALA A 323 7.92 2.95 20.72
C ALA A 323 8.55 2.73 22.09
N TRP A 324 9.88 2.86 22.14
CA TRP A 324 10.68 2.75 23.36
C TRP A 324 11.57 3.99 23.50
N PRO A 325 11.57 4.64 24.69
CA PRO A 325 12.50 5.73 24.97
C PRO A 325 13.95 5.23 24.98
N SER A 326 14.91 6.12 24.89
CA SER A 326 16.34 5.82 24.76
C SER A 326 16.86 4.85 25.81
N GLU A 327 16.43 4.99 27.06
CA GLU A 327 16.84 4.14 28.17
C GLU A 327 16.45 2.67 27.96
N THR A 328 15.19 2.44 27.58
CA THR A 328 14.69 1.10 27.27
C THR A 328 15.24 0.60 25.93
N ALA A 329 15.37 1.47 24.93
CA ALA A 329 15.92 1.14 23.62
C ALA A 329 17.39 0.64 23.70
N ALA A 330 18.16 1.11 24.69
CA ALA A 330 19.53 0.67 24.95
C ALA A 330 19.63 -0.78 25.48
N THR A 331 18.54 -1.37 25.95
CA THR A 331 18.53 -2.73 26.53
C THR A 331 18.38 -3.85 25.48
N PHE A 332 18.09 -3.52 24.22
CA PHE A 332 17.95 -4.48 23.13
C PHE A 332 18.51 -3.95 21.82
N THR A 333 18.93 -4.87 20.96
CA THR A 333 19.51 -4.53 19.66
C THR A 333 18.61 -5.01 18.53
N ILE A 334 18.59 -4.23 17.45
CA ILE A 334 17.98 -4.63 16.17
C ILE A 334 19.02 -4.47 15.05
N PRO A 335 18.99 -5.26 13.99
CA PRO A 335 19.93 -5.10 12.91
C PRO A 335 19.76 -3.74 12.21
N PRO A 336 20.83 -3.18 11.62
CA PRO A 336 20.72 -1.93 10.87
C PRO A 336 19.88 -2.12 9.62
N GLY A 337 19.03 -1.14 9.26
CA GLY A 337 18.23 -1.19 8.06
C GLY A 337 16.79 -0.68 8.21
N PHE A 338 15.97 -0.99 7.22
CA PHE A 338 14.58 -0.52 7.17
C PHE A 338 13.58 -1.50 7.78
N GLY A 339 14.00 -2.74 8.01
CA GLY A 339 13.13 -3.77 8.53
C GLY A 339 13.37 -5.14 7.89
N PHE A 340 12.46 -6.04 8.14
CA PHE A 340 12.53 -7.41 7.61
C PHE A 340 11.18 -7.88 7.07
N LEU A 341 11.25 -8.88 6.20
CA LEU A 341 10.12 -9.61 5.63
C LEU A 341 10.16 -11.06 6.13
N VAL A 342 8.99 -11.66 6.27
CA VAL A 342 8.83 -13.06 6.61
C VAL A 342 8.14 -13.76 5.44
N PRO A 343 8.84 -14.63 4.70
CA PRO A 343 8.24 -15.43 3.65
C PRO A 343 7.09 -16.30 4.19
N ALA A 344 6.03 -16.46 3.41
CA ALA A 344 5.00 -17.44 3.75
C ALA A 344 5.62 -18.84 3.72
N THR A 345 5.42 -19.61 4.78
CA THR A 345 5.81 -21.02 4.79
C THR A 345 4.86 -21.80 3.88
N ASN A 346 5.32 -22.24 2.70
CA ASN A 346 4.56 -23.10 1.82
C ASN A 346 4.42 -24.48 2.45
N LYS A 347 3.29 -24.73 3.13
CA LYS A 347 2.79 -26.09 3.32
C LYS A 347 2.00 -26.48 2.07
N SER A 348 2.67 -26.82 0.98
CA SER A 348 2.11 -27.74 -0.03
C SER A 348 2.97 -27.71 -1.29
N CYS A 349 3.39 -28.86 -1.68
CA CYS A 349 3.71 -29.46 -2.93
C CYS A 349 5.01 -30.26 -2.87
N HIS A 350 5.03 -31.29 -2.03
CA HIS A 350 5.75 -32.51 -2.39
C HIS A 350 4.75 -33.66 -2.30
N PRO A 351 4.32 -34.22 -3.42
CA PRO A 351 3.80 -35.57 -3.44
C PRO A 351 4.98 -36.52 -3.23
N GLU A 352 4.82 -37.42 -2.29
CA GLU A 352 5.62 -38.63 -2.07
C GLU A 352 7.08 -38.46 -1.56
N ARG A 353 7.21 -38.49 -0.24
CA ARG A 353 8.33 -39.18 0.39
C ARG A 353 7.80 -40.26 1.32
N SER A 354 8.24 -41.47 0.97
CA SER A 354 8.06 -42.70 1.71
C SER A 354 8.28 -42.57 3.22
N GLU A 355 7.46 -43.33 3.96
CA GLU A 355 7.55 -43.60 5.39
C GLU A 355 8.98 -43.93 5.85
N GLY A 356 9.46 -43.22 6.84
CA GLY A 356 10.70 -43.57 7.51
C GLY A 356 11.17 -42.51 8.51
N SER A 357 10.98 -42.82 9.79
CA SER A 357 11.55 -42.22 11.01
C SER A 357 11.12 -40.79 11.38
N ALA A 358 10.26 -40.76 12.37
CA ALA A 358 9.87 -39.60 13.16
C ALA A 358 11.04 -39.02 13.96
N SER A 359 11.20 -37.70 13.87
CA SER A 359 11.66 -36.86 14.99
C SER A 359 10.76 -35.62 15.01
N PRO A 360 10.05 -35.38 16.10
CA PRO A 360 9.09 -34.28 16.17
C PRO A 360 9.78 -33.02 16.66
N SER A 361 10.08 -32.11 15.76
CA SER A 361 10.01 -30.70 16.05
C SER A 361 8.83 -30.13 15.24
N GLU A 362 7.62 -30.41 15.70
CA GLU A 362 6.42 -29.72 15.25
C GLU A 362 6.55 -28.22 15.60
N GLN A 363 7.11 -27.45 14.70
CA GLN A 363 6.79 -26.04 14.64
C GLN A 363 5.33 -25.96 14.19
N GLN A 364 4.40 -26.00 15.13
CA GLN A 364 3.04 -25.56 14.91
C GLN A 364 3.13 -24.14 14.39
N ASP A 365 2.81 -23.94 13.09
CA ASP A 365 2.57 -22.62 12.54
C ASP A 365 1.50 -21.98 13.40
N SER A 366 1.89 -20.97 14.20
CA SER A 366 0.94 -20.12 14.89
C SER A 366 -0.03 -19.59 13.83
N PRO A 367 -1.35 -19.62 14.06
CA PRO A 367 -2.34 -19.08 13.12
C PRO A 367 -2.09 -17.60 12.79
N THR A 368 -1.16 -16.95 13.48
CA THR A 368 -0.79 -15.55 13.37
C THR A 368 0.71 -15.41 13.12
N SER A 369 1.13 -15.44 11.86
CA SER A 369 2.52 -15.15 11.47
C SER A 369 2.68 -13.71 11.01
N LEU A 370 3.81 -13.11 11.38
CA LEU A 370 4.20 -11.79 10.93
C LEU A 370 4.46 -11.82 9.42
N LEU A 371 3.99 -10.78 8.71
CA LEU A 371 4.33 -10.56 7.31
C LEU A 371 5.64 -9.78 7.17
N ALA A 372 5.81 -8.76 8.02
CA ALA A 372 6.95 -7.86 7.99
C ALA A 372 7.08 -7.07 9.29
N ALA A 373 8.26 -6.50 9.51
CA ALA A 373 8.42 -5.40 10.47
C ALA A 373 9.28 -4.29 9.87
N THR A 374 9.01 -3.03 10.26
CA THR A 374 9.83 -1.88 9.86
C THR A 374 10.49 -1.22 11.07
N PHE A 375 11.73 -0.75 10.87
CA PHE A 375 12.54 -0.01 11.83
C PHE A 375 12.45 1.47 11.51
N VAL A 376 11.41 2.13 12.01
CA VAL A 376 11.01 3.47 11.56
C VAL A 376 12.04 4.52 11.90
N ASP A 377 12.65 4.43 13.09
CA ASP A 377 13.72 5.33 13.56
C ASP A 377 14.99 5.25 12.69
N GLN A 378 15.26 4.09 12.08
CA GLN A 378 16.36 3.91 11.14
C GLN A 378 16.00 4.33 9.70
N LYS A 379 14.73 4.12 9.32
CA LYS A 379 14.24 4.43 7.98
C LYS A 379 14.07 5.93 7.73
N PHE A 380 13.52 6.65 8.71
CA PHE A 380 13.26 8.07 8.60
C PHE A 380 13.83 8.85 9.79
N PRO A 381 14.58 9.94 9.53
CA PRO A 381 15.06 10.81 10.60
C PRO A 381 13.87 11.54 11.28
N ASN A 382 14.07 11.94 12.53
CA ASN A 382 13.14 12.73 13.30
C ASN A 382 11.75 12.10 13.55
N ARG A 383 11.66 10.77 13.54
CA ARG A 383 10.44 10.02 13.89
C ARG A 383 10.36 9.67 15.37
N ALA A 384 11.50 9.67 16.04
CA ALA A 384 11.66 9.37 17.47
C ALA A 384 12.62 10.37 18.11
N PRO A 385 12.59 10.52 19.44
CA PRO A 385 13.66 11.15 20.19
C PRO A 385 15.02 10.47 19.93
N ALA A 386 16.12 11.18 20.22
CA ALA A 386 17.46 10.65 20.01
C ALA A 386 17.65 9.30 20.73
N ASN A 387 18.23 8.32 20.04
CA ASN A 387 18.49 6.96 20.53
C ASN A 387 17.26 6.16 20.96
N ALA A 388 16.06 6.65 20.73
CA ALA A 388 14.82 5.92 20.92
C ALA A 388 14.54 4.95 19.75
N ARG A 389 13.58 4.04 19.89
CA ARG A 389 13.21 3.03 18.88
C ARG A 389 11.76 3.11 18.53
N ILE A 390 11.45 2.86 17.24
CA ILE A 390 10.10 2.59 16.75
C ILE A 390 10.12 1.35 15.87
N LEU A 391 9.33 0.35 16.24
CA LEU A 391 9.07 -0.83 15.41
C LEU A 391 7.61 -0.84 15.00
N ARG A 392 7.36 -1.27 13.76
CA ARG A 392 5.99 -1.55 13.28
C ARG A 392 5.93 -2.98 12.80
N ALA A 393 5.01 -3.75 13.35
CA ALA A 393 4.73 -5.14 13.01
C ALA A 393 3.49 -5.20 12.10
N PHE A 394 3.57 -5.96 11.02
CA PHE A 394 2.51 -6.09 10.04
C PHE A 394 2.06 -7.54 9.93
N PHE A 395 0.76 -7.74 9.98
CA PHE A 395 0.08 -8.98 9.67
C PHE A 395 -0.78 -8.78 8.43
N GLY A 396 -0.76 -9.73 7.51
CA GLY A 396 -1.51 -9.66 6.26
C GLY A 396 -2.32 -10.95 6.00
N GLY A 397 -3.29 -10.87 5.09
CA GLY A 397 -4.09 -12.02 4.67
C GLY A 397 -4.73 -12.78 5.82
N PRO A 398 -4.62 -14.12 5.85
CA PRO A 398 -5.27 -14.95 6.90
C PRO A 398 -4.86 -14.57 8.34
N SER A 399 -3.60 -14.16 8.57
CA SER A 399 -3.16 -13.71 9.89
C SER A 399 -3.85 -12.41 10.32
N ALA A 400 -4.04 -11.47 9.41
CA ALA A 400 -4.78 -10.24 9.69
C ALA A 400 -6.26 -10.52 9.94
N ASP A 401 -6.87 -11.42 9.18
CA ASP A 401 -8.28 -11.81 9.36
C ASP A 401 -8.49 -12.49 10.72
N ALA A 402 -7.58 -13.34 11.16
CA ALA A 402 -7.62 -13.99 12.47
C ALA A 402 -7.43 -13.00 13.63
N LEU A 403 -6.58 -11.98 13.45
CA LEU A 403 -6.30 -10.98 14.48
C LEU A 403 -7.33 -9.86 14.54
N SER A 404 -8.00 -9.55 13.43
CA SER A 404 -8.94 -8.41 13.35
C SER A 404 -10.04 -8.42 14.44
N PRO A 405 -10.65 -9.57 14.84
CA PRO A 405 -11.65 -9.60 15.91
C PRO A 405 -11.06 -9.55 17.32
N GLN A 406 -9.75 -9.71 17.48
CA GLN A 406 -9.08 -9.74 18.80
C GLN A 406 -8.99 -8.34 19.40
N SER A 407 -8.81 -8.26 20.72
CA SER A 407 -8.54 -6.99 21.41
C SER A 407 -7.17 -6.41 21.02
N ASP A 408 -6.98 -5.12 21.25
CA ASP A 408 -5.66 -4.49 21.01
C ASP A 408 -4.55 -5.14 21.83
N GLN A 409 -4.86 -5.55 23.06
CA GLN A 409 -3.89 -6.21 23.94
C GLN A 409 -3.46 -7.59 23.40
N GLU A 410 -4.38 -8.37 22.86
CA GLU A 410 -4.06 -9.67 22.24
C GLU A 410 -3.22 -9.50 20.98
N ILE A 411 -3.53 -8.49 20.15
CA ILE A 411 -2.72 -8.16 18.97
C ILE A 411 -1.32 -7.70 19.36
N VAL A 412 -1.20 -6.85 20.37
CA VAL A 412 0.10 -6.41 20.92
C VAL A 412 0.92 -7.59 21.41
N THR A 413 0.30 -8.50 22.16
CA THR A 413 0.96 -9.71 22.68
C THR A 413 1.46 -10.58 21.52
N ALA A 414 0.61 -10.90 20.55
CA ALA A 414 0.99 -11.70 19.39
C ALA A 414 2.13 -11.04 18.58
N ALA A 415 2.06 -9.71 18.37
CA ALA A 415 3.11 -8.99 17.65
C ALA A 415 4.45 -9.01 18.38
N LEU A 416 4.46 -8.79 19.69
CA LEU A 416 5.69 -8.84 20.49
C LEU A 416 6.29 -10.25 20.57
N GLU A 417 5.47 -11.29 20.65
CA GLU A 417 5.93 -12.68 20.58
C GLU A 417 6.65 -12.99 19.28
N GLN A 418 6.07 -12.60 18.16
CA GLN A 418 6.69 -12.78 16.84
C GLN A 418 7.97 -11.94 16.68
N LEU A 419 7.97 -10.69 17.12
CA LEU A 419 9.18 -9.85 17.13
C LEU A 419 10.29 -10.45 17.98
N ARG A 420 9.96 -10.96 19.19
CA ARG A 420 10.94 -11.61 20.09
C ARG A 420 11.52 -12.89 19.52
N LYS A 421 10.71 -13.66 18.79
CA LYS A 421 11.18 -14.87 18.09
C LYS A 421 12.25 -14.54 17.05
N ILE A 422 12.13 -13.40 16.36
CA ILE A 422 12.99 -13.01 15.23
C ILE A 422 14.17 -12.15 15.68
N LEU A 423 13.93 -11.19 16.58
CA LEU A 423 14.92 -10.19 16.98
C LEU A 423 15.57 -10.47 18.34
N GLY A 424 15.13 -11.50 19.08
CA GLY A 424 15.54 -11.75 20.45
C GLY A 424 14.72 -10.97 21.46
N PRO A 425 15.16 -10.92 22.73
CA PRO A 425 14.41 -10.28 23.81
C PRO A 425 14.15 -8.81 23.55
N ILE A 426 12.88 -8.42 23.54
CA ILE A 426 12.42 -7.03 23.42
C ILE A 426 11.51 -6.73 24.61
N PRO A 427 11.73 -5.63 25.36
CA PRO A 427 10.85 -5.22 26.45
C PRO A 427 9.44 -4.91 25.94
N THR A 428 8.44 -5.14 26.78
CA THR A 428 7.06 -4.68 26.47
C THR A 428 7.01 -3.16 26.59
N PRO A 429 6.57 -2.43 25.55
CA PRO A 429 6.44 -0.99 25.63
C PRO A 429 5.23 -0.60 26.49
N GLU A 430 5.22 0.63 26.99
CA GLU A 430 4.06 1.16 27.70
C GLU A 430 2.86 1.34 26.75
N ALA A 431 1.65 1.17 27.28
CA ALA A 431 0.42 1.17 26.48
C ALA A 431 0.23 2.47 25.66
N HIS A 432 0.56 3.64 26.23
CA HIS A 432 0.43 4.92 25.52
C HIS A 432 1.46 5.14 24.39
N ARG A 433 2.49 4.28 24.30
CA ARG A 433 3.49 4.23 23.22
C ARG A 433 3.23 3.08 22.26
N THR A 434 2.01 2.56 22.27
CA THR A 434 1.58 1.47 21.40
C THR A 434 0.33 1.88 20.63
N THR A 435 0.27 1.55 19.34
CA THR A 435 -0.94 1.75 18.54
C THR A 435 -1.25 0.48 17.76
N VAL A 436 -2.52 0.14 17.70
CA VAL A 436 -3.04 -0.97 16.88
C VAL A 436 -4.01 -0.41 15.85
N ARG A 437 -3.89 -0.88 14.60
CA ARG A 437 -4.81 -0.53 13.51
C ARG A 437 -5.23 -1.76 12.75
N ARG A 438 -6.49 -1.80 12.39
CA ARG A 438 -7.12 -2.84 11.60
C ARG A 438 -7.64 -2.23 10.32
N TRP A 439 -7.17 -2.75 9.20
CA TRP A 439 -7.56 -2.32 7.87
C TRP A 439 -8.20 -3.50 7.12
N PRO A 440 -9.49 -3.81 7.41
CA PRO A 440 -10.15 -4.93 6.78
C PRO A 440 -10.30 -4.67 5.29
N ARG A 441 -9.90 -5.65 4.46
CA ARG A 441 -10.04 -5.63 3.00
C ARG A 441 -9.61 -4.32 2.34
N SER A 442 -8.52 -3.71 2.86
CA SER A 442 -8.03 -2.40 2.44
C SER A 442 -7.07 -2.43 1.25
N LEU A 443 -6.57 -3.62 0.88
CA LEU A 443 -5.63 -3.86 -0.21
C LEU A 443 -6.30 -4.67 -1.33
N PRO A 444 -6.97 -4.00 -2.30
CA PRO A 444 -7.57 -4.67 -3.46
C PRO A 444 -6.53 -5.44 -4.26
N GLN A 445 -6.90 -6.65 -4.71
CA GLN A 445 -6.03 -7.51 -5.49
C GLN A 445 -6.16 -7.19 -6.98
N TYR A 446 -5.06 -6.83 -7.60
CA TYR A 446 -4.96 -6.58 -9.03
C TYR A 446 -4.59 -7.89 -9.73
N GLU A 447 -5.59 -8.75 -9.92
CA GLU A 447 -5.40 -10.05 -10.56
C GLU A 447 -5.15 -9.92 -12.06
N VAL A 448 -4.63 -10.98 -12.68
CA VAL A 448 -4.45 -11.07 -14.14
C VAL A 448 -5.72 -10.60 -14.87
N GLY A 449 -5.55 -9.74 -15.87
CA GLY A 449 -6.63 -9.08 -16.59
C GLY A 449 -7.22 -7.86 -15.87
N HIS A 450 -6.58 -7.36 -14.81
CA HIS A 450 -7.05 -6.19 -14.06
C HIS A 450 -7.19 -4.95 -14.95
N ILE A 451 -6.22 -4.67 -15.80
CA ILE A 451 -6.20 -3.46 -16.64
C ILE A 451 -7.39 -3.46 -17.60
N GLU A 452 -7.64 -4.57 -18.26
CA GLU A 452 -8.76 -4.76 -19.19
C GLU A 452 -10.12 -4.68 -18.46
N ARG A 453 -10.19 -5.29 -17.27
CA ARG A 453 -11.38 -5.25 -16.38
C ARG A 453 -11.71 -3.81 -15.95
N ILE A 454 -10.71 -3.01 -15.60
CA ILE A 454 -10.93 -1.61 -15.23
C ILE A 454 -11.32 -0.75 -16.45
N ALA A 455 -10.74 -1.00 -17.63
CA ALA A 455 -11.16 -0.34 -18.85
C ALA A 455 -12.61 -0.64 -19.22
N GLU A 456 -13.08 -1.87 -19.00
CA GLU A 456 -14.49 -2.24 -19.14
C GLU A 456 -15.37 -1.53 -18.10
N LEU A 457 -14.95 -1.54 -16.84
CA LEU A 457 -15.64 -0.81 -15.77
C LEU A 457 -15.81 0.67 -16.12
N ASP A 458 -14.78 1.31 -16.64
CA ASP A 458 -14.85 2.73 -17.05
C ASP A 458 -15.92 2.98 -18.11
N ARG A 459 -16.10 2.06 -19.07
CA ARG A 459 -17.17 2.17 -20.07
C ARG A 459 -18.56 2.09 -19.43
N HIS A 460 -18.76 1.18 -18.50
CA HIS A 460 -20.01 1.07 -17.74
C HIS A 460 -20.28 2.34 -16.91
N ILE A 461 -19.28 2.85 -16.21
CA ILE A 461 -19.39 4.08 -15.42
C ILE A 461 -19.70 5.29 -16.30
N ALA A 462 -19.09 5.38 -17.48
CA ALA A 462 -19.39 6.43 -18.45
C ALA A 462 -20.85 6.38 -18.94
N ASN A 463 -21.40 5.19 -19.16
CA ASN A 463 -22.81 4.99 -19.54
C ASN A 463 -23.79 5.41 -18.43
N LEU A 464 -23.44 5.20 -17.15
CA LEU A 464 -24.23 5.69 -16.02
C LEU A 464 -24.23 7.23 -15.98
N GLY A 465 -23.19 7.87 -16.48
CA GLY A 465 -23.05 9.32 -16.63
C GLY A 465 -22.94 10.07 -15.30
N ASN A 466 -22.07 11.06 -15.26
CA ASN A 466 -21.84 11.91 -14.10
C ASN A 466 -21.52 11.14 -12.80
N LEU A 467 -20.76 10.07 -12.92
CA LEU A 467 -20.23 9.26 -11.85
C LEU A 467 -18.73 9.05 -12.09
N THR A 468 -17.92 9.12 -11.03
CA THR A 468 -16.47 8.92 -11.09
C THR A 468 -16.05 8.02 -9.95
N LEU A 469 -15.20 7.02 -10.24
CA LEU A 469 -14.61 6.14 -9.25
C LEU A 469 -13.19 6.63 -8.91
N LEU A 470 -12.89 6.72 -7.63
CA LEU A 470 -11.60 7.10 -7.07
C LEU A 470 -11.16 6.09 -6.01
N GLY A 471 -9.87 5.95 -5.81
CA GLY A 471 -9.32 5.09 -4.76
C GLY A 471 -8.44 3.98 -5.28
N ASN A 472 -7.95 3.17 -4.36
CA ASN A 472 -6.91 2.16 -4.60
C ASN A 472 -7.42 0.87 -5.29
N GLY A 473 -8.68 0.78 -5.63
CA GLY A 473 -9.25 -0.38 -6.32
C GLY A 473 -8.99 -0.41 -7.84
N TYR A 474 -8.41 0.63 -8.44
CA TYR A 474 -8.49 0.82 -9.89
C TYR A 474 -7.15 0.99 -10.59
N ARG A 475 -6.32 2.02 -10.25
CA ARG A 475 -5.15 2.39 -11.06
C ARG A 475 -3.86 2.62 -10.27
N GLY A 476 -3.79 2.07 -9.09
CA GLY A 476 -2.63 2.14 -8.20
C GLY A 476 -3.03 2.17 -6.74
N VAL A 477 -2.20 1.56 -5.89
CA VAL A 477 -2.46 1.46 -4.44
C VAL A 477 -1.69 2.51 -3.65
N GLY A 478 -0.70 3.15 -4.25
CA GLY A 478 0.18 4.11 -3.57
C GLY A 478 -0.45 5.47 -3.37
N LEU A 479 -0.11 6.13 -2.27
CA LEU A 479 -0.57 7.48 -1.94
C LEU A 479 -0.43 8.48 -3.11
N PRO A 480 0.71 8.54 -3.84
CA PRO A 480 0.84 9.44 -4.99
C PRO A 480 -0.14 9.15 -6.12
N ASP A 481 -0.42 7.87 -6.40
CA ASP A 481 -1.37 7.47 -7.46
C ASP A 481 -2.78 7.94 -7.13
N LEU A 482 -3.21 7.77 -5.87
CA LEU A 482 -4.52 8.21 -5.39
C LEU A 482 -4.69 9.72 -5.49
N ILE A 483 -3.65 10.48 -5.16
CA ILE A 483 -3.63 11.94 -5.27
C ILE A 483 -3.70 12.37 -6.74
N ARG A 484 -2.87 11.77 -7.62
CA ARG A 484 -2.87 12.04 -9.06
C ARG A 484 -4.26 11.87 -9.66
N ASP A 485 -4.85 10.71 -9.46
CA ASP A 485 -6.11 10.33 -10.11
C ASP A 485 -7.28 11.17 -9.60
N ALA A 486 -7.31 11.44 -8.30
CA ALA A 486 -8.34 12.27 -7.69
C ALA A 486 -8.28 13.73 -8.16
N ARG A 487 -7.07 14.31 -8.20
CA ARG A 487 -6.86 15.67 -8.71
C ARG A 487 -7.18 15.79 -10.20
N ALA A 488 -6.72 14.84 -11.01
CA ALA A 488 -7.00 14.81 -12.45
C ALA A 488 -8.51 14.73 -12.73
N ALA A 489 -9.23 13.84 -12.05
CA ALA A 489 -10.67 13.70 -12.20
C ALA A 489 -11.41 14.99 -11.81
N ALA A 490 -11.08 15.60 -10.68
CA ALA A 490 -11.73 16.83 -10.23
C ALA A 490 -11.49 18.01 -11.18
N ARG A 491 -10.27 18.15 -11.74
CA ARG A 491 -9.94 19.17 -12.75
C ARG A 491 -10.74 19.00 -14.03
N THR A 492 -10.91 17.77 -14.51
CA THR A 492 -11.72 17.47 -15.70
C THR A 492 -13.19 17.83 -15.50
N LEU A 493 -13.71 17.71 -14.27
CA LEU A 493 -15.11 18.00 -13.96
C LEU A 493 -15.43 19.49 -13.81
N SER A 494 -14.40 20.32 -13.59
CA SER A 494 -14.49 21.77 -13.43
C SER A 494 -13.61 22.52 -14.46
N PRO A 495 -13.77 22.29 -15.77
CA PRO A 495 -12.99 22.98 -16.80
C PRO A 495 -13.27 24.47 -16.79
N GLY A 496 -12.22 25.28 -16.90
CA GLY A 496 -12.35 26.75 -17.07
C GLY A 496 -12.30 27.56 -15.78
N ALA A 497 -11.71 27.04 -14.70
CA ALA A 497 -11.34 27.82 -13.52
C ALA A 497 -9.84 28.17 -13.50
#